data_8c4db80e1386cd5135d8ae05c13afd72
#
_entry.id   8c4db80e1386cd5135d8ae05c13afd72
#
_cell.length_a   1.000
_cell.length_b   1.000
_cell.length_c   1.000
_cell.angle_alpha   90.00
_cell.angle_beta   90.00
_cell.angle_gamma   90.00
#
_symmetry.space_group_name_H-M   'P 1'
#
loop_
_entity.id
_entity.type
_entity.pdbx_description
1 polymer ?
#
loop_
_entity_poly.entity_id
_entity_poly.type
_entity_poly.pdbx_seq_one_letter_code
_entity_poly.pdbx_strand_id
1 'polypeptide(L)'
;VKVLWLFFLVVAAIPCQSALAAAAGGGKEAALELRSVQADFVQVKHLKILARPLVSTGTFAFQVPQSLRWEYLEPVRSVLIMHNGAVRKFVERDGRLEEERGAQVGSLQIVLAEISNWLAGRFTDNEMFTVSFIDDRTIRFTPKEQQIAALISGIEIEIGGENGLLDSVLIEEGPDSYTRMTFSNRSINQQLPATLFTGP
;
A
#
# COMPACT_ATOMS: atom_id res chain seq x y z
N VAL A 1 13.24 20.33 -7.45
CA VAL A 1 11.82 19.99 -7.26
C VAL A 1 11.44 18.61 -7.83
N LYS A 2 12.38 17.86 -8.45
CA LYS A 2 12.13 16.59 -9.12
C LYS A 2 12.20 15.32 -8.24
N VAL A 3 12.58 15.44 -6.97
CA VAL A 3 12.87 14.27 -6.10
C VAL A 3 11.67 13.86 -5.22
N LEU A 4 10.62 14.64 -5.18
CA LEU A 4 9.56 14.50 -4.16
C LEU A 4 8.42 13.52 -4.51
N TRP A 5 8.41 12.96 -5.72
CA TRP A 5 7.34 12.07 -6.19
C TRP A 5 7.62 10.56 -6.02
N LEU A 6 8.80 10.20 -5.52
CA LEU A 6 9.33 8.83 -5.58
C LEU A 6 8.87 7.91 -4.44
N PHE A 7 8.25 8.44 -3.39
CA PHE A 7 7.93 7.65 -2.19
C PHE A 7 6.43 7.48 -1.92
N PHE A 8 5.63 7.42 -2.95
CA PHE A 8 4.17 7.37 -2.81
C PHE A 8 3.57 5.97 -2.83
N LEU A 9 4.37 4.93 -2.58
CA LEU A 9 3.89 3.56 -2.69
C LEU A 9 4.20 2.77 -1.45
N VAL A 10 3.31 2.84 -0.51
CA VAL A 10 3.30 1.81 0.54
C VAL A 10 1.87 1.52 0.98
N VAL A 11 1.55 0.27 0.85
CA VAL A 11 0.66 -0.56 1.65
C VAL A 11 -0.83 -0.37 1.45
N ALA A 12 -1.42 -1.36 0.85
CA ALA A 12 -2.86 -1.56 0.87
C ALA A 12 -3.21 -2.99 1.27
N ALA A 13 -4.16 -3.03 2.15
CA ALA A 13 -5.09 -4.11 2.48
C ALA A 13 -4.52 -5.50 2.77
N ILE A 14 -4.49 -5.84 4.03
CA ILE A 14 -4.19 -7.15 4.54
C ILE A 14 -5.39 -7.72 5.27
N PRO A 15 -5.86 -8.92 4.97
CA PRO A 15 -6.50 -9.75 5.97
C PRO A 15 -5.39 -10.41 6.81
N CYS A 16 -5.07 -9.80 7.93
CA CYS A 16 -4.14 -10.35 8.92
C CYS A 16 -4.80 -11.41 9.80
N GLN A 17 -5.64 -12.30 9.26
CA GLN A 17 -6.30 -13.30 10.08
C GLN A 17 -5.39 -14.46 10.48
N SER A 18 -4.36 -14.77 9.69
CA SER A 18 -3.48 -15.90 10.01
C SER A 18 -2.39 -15.57 11.04
N ALA A 19 -1.96 -14.31 11.14
CA ALA A 19 -0.94 -13.93 12.11
C ALA A 19 -1.53 -13.58 13.49
N LEU A 20 -2.75 -12.99 13.53
CA LEU A 20 -3.45 -12.73 14.79
C LEU A 20 -3.96 -14.02 15.46
N ALA A 21 -4.38 -15.03 14.68
CA ALA A 21 -4.81 -16.32 15.22
C ALA A 21 -3.68 -17.10 15.89
N ALA A 22 -2.43 -16.82 15.56
CA ALA A 22 -1.27 -17.45 16.23
C ALA A 22 -0.92 -16.77 17.57
N ALA A 23 -1.29 -15.51 17.77
CA ALA A 23 -1.04 -14.76 19.00
C ALA A 23 -2.21 -14.81 20.01
N ALA A 24 -3.43 -14.97 19.53
CA ALA A 24 -4.63 -15.17 20.35
C ALA A 24 -5.00 -16.64 20.36
N GLY A 25 -4.51 -17.40 21.34
CA GLY A 25 -4.83 -18.82 21.48
C GLY A 25 -6.34 -19.08 21.62
N GLY A 26 -7.05 -19.27 20.52
CA GLY A 26 -8.46 -19.65 20.57
C GLY A 26 -9.18 -19.54 19.23
N GLY A 27 -9.52 -20.68 18.66
CA GLY A 27 -10.57 -20.83 17.63
C GLY A 27 -10.06 -20.81 16.19
N LYS A 28 -10.17 -21.94 15.52
CA LYS A 28 -10.07 -22.06 14.05
C LYS A 28 -11.26 -21.35 13.39
N GLU A 29 -11.25 -20.04 13.29
CA GLU A 29 -11.95 -19.38 12.21
C GLU A 29 -11.10 -19.55 10.96
N ALA A 30 -11.68 -20.10 9.90
CA ALA A 30 -10.99 -20.30 8.63
C ALA A 30 -10.52 -18.93 8.15
N ALA A 31 -9.20 -18.74 8.09
CA ALA A 31 -8.61 -17.52 7.56
C ALA A 31 -9.22 -17.23 6.18
N LEU A 32 -9.83 -16.07 6.01
CA LEU A 32 -10.46 -15.69 4.76
C LEU A 32 -9.36 -15.63 3.68
N GLU A 33 -9.41 -16.57 2.73
CA GLU A 33 -8.46 -16.56 1.63
C GLU A 33 -8.73 -15.33 0.75
N LEU A 34 -7.82 -14.35 0.79
CA LEU A 34 -7.93 -13.15 -0.01
C LEU A 34 -7.62 -13.47 -1.48
N ARG A 35 -8.62 -13.34 -2.35
CA ARG A 35 -8.48 -13.48 -3.80
C ARG A 35 -8.47 -12.15 -4.52
N SER A 36 -9.22 -11.18 -4.02
CA SER A 36 -9.23 -9.82 -4.53
C SER A 36 -9.65 -8.82 -3.47
N VAL A 37 -9.23 -7.57 -3.62
CA VAL A 37 -9.70 -6.44 -2.83
C VAL A 37 -9.80 -5.21 -3.71
N GLN A 38 -10.84 -4.41 -3.47
CA GLN A 38 -10.96 -3.03 -3.96
C GLN A 38 -11.25 -2.11 -2.79
N ALA A 39 -10.77 -0.89 -2.85
CA ALA A 39 -11.01 0.15 -1.86
C ALA A 39 -10.86 1.53 -2.47
N ASP A 40 -11.52 2.51 -1.89
CA ASP A 40 -11.17 3.91 -2.06
C ASP A 40 -10.15 4.29 -1.00
N PHE A 41 -9.31 5.29 -1.27
CA PHE A 41 -8.39 5.82 -0.28
C PHE A 41 -8.33 7.35 -0.28
N VAL A 42 -8.04 7.87 0.89
CA VAL A 42 -7.60 9.26 1.09
C VAL A 42 -6.19 9.22 1.64
N GLN A 43 -5.29 9.95 1.00
CA GLN A 43 -3.92 10.11 1.45
C GLN A 43 -3.70 11.54 1.93
N VAL A 44 -3.13 11.68 3.12
CA VAL A 44 -2.71 12.94 3.70
C VAL A 44 -1.21 12.89 3.91
N LYS A 45 -0.46 13.70 3.16
CA LYS A 45 0.99 13.82 3.31
C LYS A 45 1.33 15.12 4.03
N HIS A 46 1.85 14.98 5.24
CA HIS A 46 2.40 16.08 6.02
C HIS A 46 3.91 16.16 5.81
N LEU A 47 4.38 17.31 5.36
CA LEU A 47 5.80 17.60 5.23
C LEU A 47 6.14 18.80 6.12
N LYS A 48 7.19 18.68 6.92
CA LYS A 48 7.65 19.74 7.83
C LYS A 48 7.80 21.12 7.17
N ILE A 49 8.17 21.13 5.88
CA ILE A 49 8.39 22.36 5.11
C ILE A 49 7.12 23.00 4.57
N LEU A 50 5.97 22.32 4.66
CA LEU A 50 4.71 22.80 4.12
C LEU A 50 3.79 23.26 5.25
N ALA A 51 3.16 24.42 5.08
CA ALA A 51 2.19 24.96 6.04
C ALA A 51 0.86 24.17 6.08
N ARG A 52 0.56 23.41 5.02
CA ARG A 52 -0.63 22.58 4.91
C ARG A 52 -0.27 21.22 4.31
N PRO A 53 -0.93 20.14 4.74
CA PRO A 53 -0.69 18.83 4.15
C PRO A 53 -1.16 18.78 2.69
N LEU A 54 -0.55 17.90 1.93
CA LEU A 54 -1.02 17.52 0.60
C LEU A 54 -2.06 16.40 0.76
N VAL A 55 -3.23 16.61 0.18
CA VAL A 55 -4.32 15.62 0.20
C VAL A 55 -4.49 15.06 -1.20
N SER A 56 -4.58 13.75 -1.29
CA SER A 56 -4.85 13.02 -2.55
C SER A 56 -5.93 11.98 -2.30
N THR A 57 -6.76 11.74 -3.30
CA THR A 57 -7.79 10.69 -3.27
C THR A 57 -7.59 9.72 -4.42
N GLY A 58 -8.08 8.50 -4.25
CA GLY A 58 -7.96 7.52 -5.32
C GLY A 58 -8.61 6.18 -5.00
N THR A 59 -8.35 5.24 -5.88
CA THR A 59 -8.85 3.86 -5.79
C THR A 59 -7.71 2.86 -5.84
N PHE A 60 -7.92 1.75 -5.17
CA PHE A 60 -7.00 0.64 -5.13
C PHE A 60 -7.71 -0.65 -5.51
N ALA A 61 -7.06 -1.49 -6.31
CA ALA A 61 -7.53 -2.82 -6.62
C ALA A 61 -6.35 -3.81 -6.63
N PHE A 62 -6.55 -4.95 -6.01
CA PHE A 62 -5.60 -6.04 -5.99
C PHE A 62 -6.30 -7.37 -6.30
N GLN A 63 -5.62 -8.24 -7.02
CA GLN A 63 -6.07 -9.61 -7.29
C GLN A 63 -4.86 -10.55 -7.30
N VAL A 64 -5.00 -11.65 -6.56
CA VAL A 64 -3.94 -12.69 -6.56
C VAL A 64 -3.76 -13.28 -7.95
N PRO A 65 -2.55 -13.73 -8.31
CA PRO A 65 -1.36 -13.74 -7.45
C PRO A 65 -0.60 -12.42 -7.45
N GLN A 66 -0.68 -11.58 -8.49
CA GLN A 66 0.19 -10.41 -8.67
C GLN A 66 -0.42 -9.36 -9.62
N SER A 67 -1.70 -9.03 -9.45
CA SER A 67 -2.34 -7.95 -10.20
C SER A 67 -2.71 -6.83 -9.24
N LEU A 68 -2.24 -5.63 -9.51
CA LEU A 68 -2.49 -4.44 -8.68
C LEU A 68 -2.73 -3.23 -9.57
N ARG A 69 -3.74 -2.44 -9.24
CA ARG A 69 -3.97 -1.11 -9.76
C ARG A 69 -4.06 -0.12 -8.61
N TRP A 70 -3.26 0.92 -8.68
CA TRP A 70 -3.28 2.04 -7.75
C TRP A 70 -3.52 3.31 -8.54
N GLU A 71 -4.66 3.92 -8.39
CA GLU A 71 -5.05 5.09 -9.16
C GLU A 71 -5.30 6.28 -8.24
N TYR A 72 -4.52 7.34 -8.38
CA TYR A 72 -4.82 8.65 -7.84
C TYR A 72 -5.79 9.35 -8.79
N LEU A 73 -6.85 9.92 -8.23
CA LEU A 73 -7.86 10.69 -8.97
C LEU A 73 -7.60 12.19 -8.81
N GLU A 74 -7.25 12.63 -7.60
CA GLU A 74 -6.98 14.02 -7.27
C GLU A 74 -5.71 14.17 -6.45
N PRO A 75 -5.01 15.34 -6.54
CA PRO A 75 -5.23 16.49 -7.43
C PRO A 75 -4.70 16.27 -8.85
N VAL A 76 -3.89 15.25 -9.09
CA VAL A 76 -3.34 14.89 -10.40
C VAL A 76 -3.58 13.43 -10.64
N ARG A 77 -4.28 13.12 -11.69
CA ARG A 77 -4.57 11.73 -12.04
C ARG A 77 -3.31 10.98 -12.43
N SER A 78 -3.09 9.85 -11.77
CA SER A 78 -2.00 8.94 -12.13
C SER A 78 -2.39 7.50 -11.80
N VAL A 79 -1.89 6.56 -12.60
CA VAL A 79 -2.22 5.15 -12.47
C VAL A 79 -0.94 4.35 -12.43
N LEU A 80 -0.81 3.50 -11.43
CA LEU A 80 0.24 2.49 -11.34
C LEU A 80 -0.42 1.13 -11.48
N ILE A 81 0.09 0.34 -12.40
CA ILE A 81 -0.39 -1.02 -12.67
C ILE A 81 0.78 -1.97 -12.52
N MET A 82 0.56 -3.03 -11.74
CA MET A 82 1.41 -4.22 -11.73
C MET A 82 0.56 -5.40 -12.21
N HIS A 83 1.04 -6.09 -13.23
CA HIS A 83 0.36 -7.26 -13.76
C HIS A 83 1.37 -8.21 -14.43
N ASN A 84 1.32 -9.50 -14.08
CA ASN A 84 2.24 -10.52 -14.59
C ASN A 84 3.72 -10.13 -14.47
N GLY A 85 4.11 -9.51 -13.34
CA GLY A 85 5.48 -9.08 -13.07
C GLY A 85 5.91 -7.79 -13.75
N ALA A 86 5.11 -7.25 -14.67
CA ALA A 86 5.39 -5.96 -15.30
C ALA A 86 4.77 -4.82 -14.49
N VAL A 87 5.51 -3.73 -14.32
CA VAL A 87 5.04 -2.50 -13.68
C VAL A 87 4.98 -1.38 -14.71
N ARG A 88 3.83 -0.71 -14.79
CA ARG A 88 3.60 0.43 -15.68
C ARG A 88 3.01 1.58 -14.87
N LYS A 89 3.47 2.78 -15.13
CA LYS A 89 2.98 4.00 -14.51
C LYS A 89 2.52 4.98 -15.58
N PHE A 90 1.35 5.58 -15.35
CA PHE A 90 0.77 6.58 -16.22
C PHE A 90 0.51 7.84 -15.40
N VAL A 91 0.73 9.00 -15.99
CA VAL A 91 0.47 10.30 -15.36
C VAL A 91 -0.31 11.15 -16.34
N GLU A 92 -1.34 11.84 -15.85
CA GLU A 92 -2.11 12.76 -16.67
C GLU A 92 -1.30 14.01 -16.98
N ARG A 93 -1.21 14.32 -18.29
CA ARG A 93 -0.64 15.55 -18.83
C ARG A 93 -1.55 16.04 -19.94
N ASP A 94 -1.95 17.29 -19.85
CA ASP A 94 -2.84 17.91 -20.84
C ASP A 94 -4.13 17.10 -21.13
N GLY A 95 -4.71 16.50 -20.06
CA GLY A 95 -5.94 15.71 -20.13
C GLY A 95 -5.78 14.31 -20.74
N ARG A 96 -4.56 13.81 -20.87
CA ARG A 96 -4.25 12.46 -21.37
C ARG A 96 -3.33 11.71 -20.41
N LEU A 97 -3.58 10.43 -20.25
CA LEU A 97 -2.69 9.56 -19.49
C LEU A 97 -1.51 9.13 -20.37
N GLU A 98 -0.31 9.57 -20.00
CA GLU A 98 0.94 9.25 -20.68
C GLU A 98 1.75 8.27 -19.84
N GLU A 99 2.32 7.25 -20.50
CA GLU A 99 3.16 6.27 -19.82
C GLU A 99 4.51 6.87 -19.44
N GLU A 100 4.80 6.89 -18.13
CA GLU A 100 6.07 7.31 -17.59
C GLU A 100 7.06 6.13 -17.61
N ARG A 101 8.21 6.32 -18.28
CA ARG A 101 9.28 5.31 -18.40
C ARG A 101 10.54 5.80 -17.71
N GLY A 102 11.32 4.87 -17.16
CA GLY A 102 12.62 5.21 -16.56
C GLY A 102 12.94 4.39 -15.32
N ALA A 103 14.13 4.63 -14.76
CA ALA A 103 14.65 3.91 -13.58
C ALA A 103 13.74 4.01 -12.34
N GLN A 104 12.92 5.07 -12.25
CA GLN A 104 11.98 5.26 -11.15
C GLN A 104 10.86 4.21 -11.12
N VAL A 105 10.43 3.71 -12.29
CA VAL A 105 9.41 2.65 -12.37
C VAL A 105 9.99 1.31 -11.88
N GLY A 106 11.27 1.05 -12.15
CA GLY A 106 11.96 -0.16 -11.67
C GLY A 106 12.05 -0.24 -10.15
N SER A 107 12.28 0.90 -9.48
CA SER A 107 12.32 0.96 -8.00
C SER A 107 10.95 0.65 -7.39
N LEU A 108 9.86 0.99 -8.06
CA LEU A 108 8.50 0.68 -7.62
C LEU A 108 8.20 -0.82 -7.63
N GLN A 109 8.85 -1.57 -8.49
CA GLN A 109 8.63 -3.03 -8.60
C GLN A 109 8.98 -3.75 -7.30
N ILE A 110 10.06 -3.34 -6.62
CA ILE A 110 10.48 -3.93 -5.33
C ILE A 110 9.41 -3.67 -4.27
N VAL A 111 8.95 -2.42 -4.17
CA VAL A 111 7.92 -2.02 -3.18
C VAL A 111 6.60 -2.74 -3.46
N LEU A 112 6.19 -2.86 -4.72
CA LEU A 112 4.95 -3.54 -5.08
C LEU A 112 5.03 -5.06 -4.84
N ALA A 113 6.20 -5.67 -4.98
CA ALA A 113 6.42 -7.06 -4.64
C ALA A 113 6.23 -7.29 -3.13
N GLU A 114 6.76 -6.39 -2.29
CA GLU A 114 6.55 -6.43 -0.84
C GLU A 114 5.08 -6.25 -0.45
N ILE A 115 4.40 -5.28 -1.06
CA ILE A 115 2.96 -5.10 -0.87
C ILE A 115 2.19 -6.39 -1.22
N SER A 116 2.55 -7.03 -2.33
CA SER A 116 1.92 -8.28 -2.75
C SER A 116 2.19 -9.42 -1.77
N ASN A 117 3.39 -9.47 -1.17
CA ASN A 117 3.74 -10.42 -0.12
C ASN A 117 2.88 -10.18 1.13
N TRP A 118 2.74 -8.95 1.56
CA TRP A 118 1.91 -8.60 2.72
C TRP A 118 0.44 -8.88 2.47
N LEU A 119 -0.09 -8.55 1.29
CA LEU A 119 -1.46 -8.89 0.89
C LEU A 119 -1.71 -10.39 0.84
N ALA A 120 -0.68 -11.19 0.58
CA ALA A 120 -0.74 -12.64 0.65
C ALA A 120 -0.51 -13.20 2.08
N GLY A 121 -0.47 -12.34 3.11
CA GLY A 121 -0.28 -12.73 4.51
C GLY A 121 1.15 -13.12 4.90
N ARG A 122 2.13 -12.83 4.04
CA ARG A 122 3.56 -13.13 4.29
C ARG A 122 4.26 -11.94 4.94
N PHE A 123 4.06 -11.75 6.25
CA PHE A 123 4.67 -10.64 7.01
C PHE A 123 5.96 -11.00 7.72
N THR A 124 6.05 -12.23 8.21
CA THR A 124 7.09 -12.66 9.18
C THR A 124 8.45 -12.81 8.54
N ASP A 125 8.54 -13.09 7.24
CA ASP A 125 9.80 -13.30 6.51
C ASP A 125 10.22 -12.04 5.74
N ASN A 126 10.04 -10.86 6.34
CA ASN A 126 10.41 -9.60 5.70
C ASN A 126 11.92 -9.34 5.86
N GLU A 127 12.63 -9.28 4.75
CA GLU A 127 14.08 -9.03 4.76
C GLU A 127 14.40 -7.56 5.10
N MET A 128 13.54 -6.63 4.73
CA MET A 128 13.79 -5.19 4.85
C MET A 128 13.33 -4.60 6.20
N PHE A 129 12.33 -5.22 6.86
CA PHE A 129 11.73 -4.68 8.06
C PHE A 129 11.68 -5.69 9.20
N THR A 130 11.87 -5.19 10.42
CA THR A 130 11.50 -5.91 11.64
C THR A 130 10.02 -5.63 11.91
N VAL A 131 9.25 -6.69 12.10
CA VAL A 131 7.80 -6.61 12.36
C VAL A 131 7.54 -6.75 13.85
N SER A 132 6.74 -5.87 14.42
CA SER A 132 6.26 -5.92 15.80
C SER A 132 4.77 -5.63 15.88
N PHE A 133 4.08 -6.30 16.77
CA PHE A 133 2.68 -6.05 17.08
C PHE A 133 2.61 -5.08 18.26
N ILE A 134 2.08 -3.88 18.04
CA ILE A 134 1.90 -2.86 19.09
C ILE A 134 0.72 -3.25 19.97
N ASP A 135 -0.37 -3.66 19.34
CA ASP A 135 -1.58 -4.18 19.95
C ASP A 135 -2.28 -5.17 19.00
N ASP A 136 -3.52 -5.58 19.32
CA ASP A 136 -4.29 -6.56 18.54
C ASP A 136 -4.67 -6.06 17.13
N ARG A 137 -4.51 -4.78 16.85
CA ARG A 137 -4.92 -4.14 15.59
C ARG A 137 -3.80 -3.41 14.88
N THR A 138 -2.71 -3.13 15.56
CA THR A 138 -1.63 -2.28 15.06
C THR A 138 -0.34 -3.07 14.89
N ILE A 139 0.15 -3.11 13.66
CA ILE A 139 1.43 -3.73 13.30
C ILE A 139 2.41 -2.63 12.91
N ARG A 140 3.59 -2.67 13.51
CA ARG A 140 4.69 -1.76 13.19
C ARG A 140 5.80 -2.48 12.45
N PHE A 141 6.27 -1.85 11.37
CA PHE A 141 7.42 -2.25 10.58
C PHE A 141 8.54 -1.24 10.80
N THR A 142 9.68 -1.71 11.28
CA THR A 142 10.87 -0.90 11.51
C THR A 142 11.95 -1.31 10.52
N PRO A 143 12.52 -0.38 9.73
CA PRO A 143 13.57 -0.69 8.77
C PRO A 143 14.78 -1.33 9.44
N LYS A 144 15.34 -2.38 8.83
CA LYS A 144 16.57 -3.04 9.31
C LYS A 144 17.82 -2.33 8.81
N GLU A 145 17.76 -1.77 7.60
CA GLU A 145 18.90 -1.14 6.94
C GLU A 145 18.89 0.37 7.13
N GLN A 146 20.07 0.93 7.42
CA GLN A 146 20.24 2.37 7.64
C GLN A 146 19.86 3.22 6.40
N GLN A 147 20.03 2.68 5.20
CA GLN A 147 19.66 3.37 3.96
C GLN A 147 18.15 3.55 3.84
N ILE A 148 17.37 2.54 4.24
CA ILE A 148 15.90 2.60 4.27
C ILE A 148 15.45 3.49 5.43
N ALA A 149 16.09 3.34 6.61
CA ALA A 149 15.78 4.14 7.80
C ALA A 149 16.02 5.65 7.61
N ALA A 150 16.93 6.02 6.72
CA ALA A 150 17.16 7.42 6.34
C ALA A 150 15.99 8.04 5.55
N LEU A 151 15.12 7.22 4.98
CA LEU A 151 13.98 7.64 4.16
C LEU A 151 12.65 7.42 4.87
N ILE A 152 12.53 6.30 5.60
CA ILE A 152 11.32 5.88 6.31
C ILE A 152 11.75 5.41 7.69
N SER A 153 11.32 6.09 8.74
CA SER A 153 11.65 5.71 10.12
C SER A 153 10.74 4.60 10.66
N GLY A 154 9.57 4.43 10.09
CA GLY A 154 8.64 3.37 10.46
C GLY A 154 7.39 3.36 9.59
N ILE A 155 6.70 2.23 9.59
CA ILE A 155 5.39 2.08 8.98
C ILE A 155 4.48 1.45 10.02
N GLU A 156 3.30 2.03 10.23
CA GLU A 156 2.26 1.44 11.05
C GLU A 156 1.06 1.10 10.19
N ILE A 157 0.54 -0.09 10.41
CA ILE A 157 -0.66 -0.61 9.75
C ILE A 157 -1.71 -0.82 10.82
N GLU A 158 -2.89 -0.23 10.62
CA GLU A 158 -4.04 -0.43 11.46
C GLU A 158 -5.06 -1.32 10.76
N ILE A 159 -5.48 -2.39 11.45
CA ILE A 159 -6.41 -3.39 10.94
C ILE A 159 -7.80 -3.16 11.54
N GLY A 160 -8.81 -3.14 10.68
CA GLY A 160 -10.20 -2.94 11.09
C GLY A 160 -10.79 -4.14 11.85
N GLY A 161 -11.64 -3.83 12.84
CA GLY A 161 -12.12 -4.81 13.80
C GLY A 161 -13.03 -5.92 13.26
N GLU A 162 -13.87 -5.66 12.25
CA GLU A 162 -14.92 -6.64 11.87
C GLU A 162 -14.49 -7.66 10.81
N ASN A 163 -13.55 -7.30 9.92
CA ASN A 163 -13.19 -8.17 8.79
C ASN A 163 -11.68 -8.39 8.63
N GLY A 164 -10.86 -7.93 9.58
CA GLY A 164 -9.40 -8.01 9.46
C GLY A 164 -8.83 -7.24 8.26
N LEU A 165 -9.59 -6.30 7.70
CA LEU A 165 -9.15 -5.49 6.58
C LEU A 165 -8.38 -4.26 7.07
N LEU A 166 -7.47 -3.81 6.24
CA LEU A 166 -6.68 -2.61 6.49
C LEU A 166 -7.56 -1.36 6.61
N ASP A 167 -7.49 -0.65 7.73
CA ASP A 167 -8.15 0.63 7.94
C ASP A 167 -7.25 1.79 7.55
N SER A 168 -6.02 1.77 8.03
CA SER A 168 -5.08 2.84 7.73
C SER A 168 -3.62 2.38 7.67
N VAL A 169 -2.80 3.18 7.00
CA VAL A 169 -1.35 3.07 6.96
C VAL A 169 -0.75 4.42 7.29
N LEU A 170 0.18 4.43 8.22
CA LEU A 170 1.00 5.58 8.55
C LEU A 170 2.45 5.27 8.18
N ILE A 171 3.05 6.12 7.34
CA ILE A 171 4.47 6.05 6.99
C ILE A 171 5.16 7.25 7.61
N GLU A 172 6.10 7.01 8.50
CA GLU A 172 6.92 8.04 9.11
C GLU A 172 8.16 8.29 8.24
N GLU A 173 8.28 9.50 7.69
CA GLU A 173 9.35 9.88 6.75
C GLU A 173 10.42 10.77 7.41
N GLY A 174 10.51 10.73 8.73
CA GLY A 174 11.43 11.50 9.55
C GLY A 174 10.72 12.46 10.51
N PRO A 175 11.45 13.34 11.21
CA PRO A 175 10.87 14.26 12.18
C PRO A 175 9.83 15.18 11.54
N ASP A 176 8.61 15.15 12.06
CA ASP A 176 7.50 15.99 11.61
C ASP A 176 7.09 15.81 10.13
N SER A 177 7.43 14.66 9.53
CA SER A 177 7.00 14.33 8.16
C SER A 177 6.43 12.92 8.12
N TYR A 178 5.20 12.79 7.62
CA TYR A 178 4.52 11.49 7.51
C TYR A 178 3.51 11.49 6.37
N THR A 179 3.21 10.30 5.91
CA THR A 179 2.10 10.02 4.98
C THR A 179 1.11 9.09 5.67
N ARG A 180 -0.15 9.52 5.77
CA ARG A 180 -1.26 8.68 6.26
C ARG A 180 -2.19 8.36 5.11
N MET A 181 -2.54 7.10 4.99
CA MET A 181 -3.56 6.61 4.06
C MET A 181 -4.69 5.98 4.85
N THR A 182 -5.92 6.32 4.51
CA THR A 182 -7.13 5.75 5.11
C THR A 182 -7.97 5.12 4.00
N PHE A 183 -8.41 3.89 4.22
CA PHE A 183 -9.17 3.11 3.24
C PHE A 183 -10.64 3.03 3.62
N SER A 184 -11.50 3.13 2.60
CA SER A 184 -12.96 3.07 2.73
C SER A 184 -13.58 2.29 1.57
N ASN A 185 -14.90 2.05 1.62
CA ASN A 185 -15.66 1.38 0.56
C ASN A 185 -15.02 0.06 0.10
N ARG A 186 -14.52 -0.71 1.07
CA ARG A 186 -13.77 -1.94 0.82
C ARG A 186 -14.69 -3.06 0.35
N SER A 187 -14.29 -3.76 -0.71
CA SER A 187 -14.91 -5.00 -1.17
C SER A 187 -13.86 -6.08 -1.37
N ILE A 188 -14.16 -7.30 -0.95
CA ILE A 188 -13.23 -8.44 -1.01
C ILE A 188 -13.82 -9.57 -1.81
N ASN A 189 -12.93 -10.35 -2.42
CA ASN A 189 -13.25 -11.58 -3.16
C ASN A 189 -14.30 -11.40 -4.26
N GLN A 190 -14.43 -10.17 -4.78
CA GLN A 190 -15.24 -9.91 -5.97
C GLN A 190 -14.45 -10.27 -7.23
N GLN A 191 -15.15 -10.70 -8.25
CA GLN A 191 -14.54 -10.95 -9.56
C GLN A 191 -14.19 -9.61 -10.20
N LEU A 192 -12.89 -9.35 -10.41
CA LEU A 192 -12.41 -8.15 -11.06
C LEU A 192 -12.20 -8.39 -12.55
N PRO A 193 -12.59 -7.45 -13.43
CA PRO A 193 -12.33 -7.59 -14.85
C PRO A 193 -10.82 -7.51 -15.14
N ALA A 194 -10.33 -8.40 -15.98
CA ALA A 194 -8.91 -8.42 -16.36
C ALA A 194 -8.44 -7.10 -16.99
N THR A 195 -9.35 -6.37 -17.66
CA THR A 195 -9.08 -5.06 -18.25
C THR A 195 -8.65 -4.00 -17.23
N LEU A 196 -9.02 -4.18 -15.94
CA LEU A 196 -8.62 -3.29 -14.86
C LEU A 196 -7.10 -3.21 -14.71
N PHE A 197 -6.38 -4.27 -15.07
CA PHE A 197 -4.93 -4.40 -14.87
C PHE A 197 -4.12 -4.30 -16.18
N THR A 198 -4.75 -4.02 -17.32
CA THR A 198 -4.05 -4.04 -18.61
C THR A 198 -3.73 -2.65 -19.18
N GLY A 199 -4.40 -1.60 -18.69
CA GLY A 199 -4.18 -0.23 -19.15
C GLY A 199 -4.93 0.81 -18.32
N PRO A 200 -4.66 2.09 -18.56
CA PRO A 200 -5.34 3.18 -17.90
C PRO A 200 -6.78 3.34 -18.34
#